data_bc4ba1171c1c023d0cc9b557293b41de
#
_entry.id   bc4ba1171c1c023d0cc9b557293b41de
#
_cell.length_a   1.000
_cell.length_b   1.000
_cell.length_c   1.000
_cell.angle_alpha   90.00
_cell.angle_beta   90.00
_cell.angle_gamma   90.00
#
_symmetry.space_group_name_H-M   'P 1'
#
loop_
_entity.id
_entity.type
_entity.pdbx_description
1 polymer ?
#
loop_
_entity_poly.entity_id
_entity_poly.type
_entity_poly.pdbx_seq_one_letter_code
_entity_poly.pdbx_strand_id
1 'polypeptide(L)'
;MFLRDSTSTVSDTMIQDAEKSTQTRNKSWGVVELLVSYGLILAANWTSNLAQQWFYWAAMAWIGGSTAVAFIRSRSIEFRMTGFWRSLWIVGAALMLAAPAVAIAARMHTLQQPYGPMGRADAFVGYAVWAIAQQWLLQGYFLPRLVQVTPRESWAAAIVAGLFAVVHLPNAILAVMALFWGLAASFLFLRFRSIVTLGFAHAILGITVAISIPGPVLHNMRVGLAYLQYQTPIELRMARHDYRVSNATWNGSRGHAQKLQPVQKLQMDKPIHTEEEPESIEVMAQ
;
A
#
# COMPACT_ATOMS: atom_id res chain seq x y z
N MET A 1 -69.80 -2.81 2.15
CA MET A 1 -68.69 -3.45 1.45
C MET A 1 -67.54 -2.44 1.33
N PHE A 2 -66.93 -1.99 2.42
CA PHE A 2 -65.81 -1.03 2.42
C PHE A 2 -65.10 -1.11 3.80
N LEU A 3 -64.35 -2.18 4.10
CA LEU A 3 -63.46 -2.25 5.27
C LEU A 3 -62.22 -3.17 5.01
N ARG A 4 -61.69 -3.23 3.79
CA ARG A 4 -60.57 -4.14 3.50
C ARG A 4 -59.26 -3.47 3.07
N ASP A 5 -59.15 -2.11 3.05
CA ASP A 5 -57.96 -1.46 2.46
C ASP A 5 -57.02 -0.75 3.47
N SER A 6 -57.43 -0.51 4.70
CA SER A 6 -56.63 0.28 5.64
C SER A 6 -55.54 -0.54 6.37
N THR A 7 -55.71 -1.85 6.50
CA THR A 7 -54.75 -2.71 7.20
C THR A 7 -53.55 -3.12 6.29
N SER A 8 -53.76 -3.26 4.99
CA SER A 8 -52.70 -3.58 4.03
C SER A 8 -51.73 -2.42 3.86
N THR A 9 -52.23 -1.19 3.78
CA THR A 9 -51.41 0.02 3.63
C THR A 9 -50.52 0.29 4.85
N VAL A 10 -50.98 0.03 6.05
CA VAL A 10 -50.17 0.20 7.30
C VAL A 10 -49.08 -0.86 7.39
N SER A 11 -49.38 -2.11 7.01
CA SER A 11 -48.39 -3.18 7.01
C SER A 11 -47.29 -2.92 6.00
N ASP A 12 -47.63 -2.44 4.80
CA ASP A 12 -46.68 -2.14 3.73
C ASP A 12 -45.75 -0.98 4.08
N THR A 13 -46.30 0.09 4.71
CA THR A 13 -45.47 1.18 5.21
C THR A 13 -44.53 0.76 6.32
N MET A 14 -44.95 -0.06 7.25
CA MET A 14 -44.08 -0.57 8.32
C MET A 14 -42.95 -1.46 7.78
N ILE A 15 -43.22 -2.28 6.78
CA ILE A 15 -42.20 -3.09 6.09
C ILE A 15 -41.19 -2.20 5.36
N GLN A 16 -41.65 -1.22 4.62
CA GLN A 16 -40.79 -0.27 3.91
C GLN A 16 -39.89 0.55 4.85
N ASP A 17 -40.44 0.99 5.99
CA ASP A 17 -39.68 1.73 7.00
C ASP A 17 -38.63 0.83 7.69
N ALA A 18 -38.96 -0.43 7.96
CA ALA A 18 -38.03 -1.40 8.50
C ALA A 18 -36.90 -1.73 7.51
N GLU A 19 -37.20 -1.91 6.24
CA GLU A 19 -36.21 -2.11 5.18
C GLU A 19 -35.30 -0.89 5.02
N LYS A 20 -35.86 0.31 4.97
CA LYS A 20 -35.12 1.57 4.87
C LYS A 20 -34.20 1.80 6.08
N SER A 21 -34.67 1.49 7.29
CA SER A 21 -33.88 1.59 8.52
C SER A 21 -32.70 0.58 8.51
N THR A 22 -32.96 -0.63 8.06
CA THR A 22 -31.94 -1.69 7.92
C THR A 22 -30.91 -1.32 6.86
N GLN A 23 -31.33 -0.79 5.73
CA GLN A 23 -30.43 -0.32 4.66
C GLN A 23 -29.57 0.87 5.13
N THR A 24 -30.15 1.83 5.85
CA THR A 24 -29.41 2.96 6.42
C THR A 24 -28.38 2.49 7.44
N ARG A 25 -28.73 1.56 8.32
CA ARG A 25 -27.84 0.98 9.31
C ARG A 25 -26.66 0.22 8.64
N ASN A 26 -26.93 -0.53 7.58
CA ASN A 26 -25.89 -1.23 6.83
C ASN A 26 -24.92 -0.28 6.14
N LYS A 27 -25.41 0.84 5.58
CA LYS A 27 -24.57 1.89 5.00
C LYS A 27 -23.68 2.56 6.04
N SER A 28 -24.24 2.93 7.19
CA SER A 28 -23.49 3.56 8.28
C SER A 28 -22.40 2.63 8.82
N TRP A 29 -22.70 1.34 8.95
CA TRP A 29 -21.70 0.35 9.38
C TRP A 29 -20.57 0.20 8.36
N GLY A 30 -20.89 0.17 7.06
CA GLY A 30 -19.88 0.13 5.98
C GLY A 30 -18.93 1.33 6.02
N VAL A 31 -19.42 2.54 6.34
CA VAL A 31 -18.58 3.72 6.50
C VAL A 31 -17.65 3.59 7.71
N VAL A 32 -18.15 3.15 8.86
CA VAL A 32 -17.32 2.90 10.06
C VAL A 32 -16.22 1.89 9.75
N GLU A 33 -16.56 0.79 9.08
CA GLU A 33 -15.62 -0.26 8.69
C GLU A 33 -14.50 0.28 7.79
N LEU A 34 -14.84 1.14 6.81
CA LEU A 34 -13.87 1.81 5.94
C LEU A 34 -12.95 2.74 6.72
N LEU A 35 -13.50 3.57 7.60
CA LEU A 35 -12.73 4.53 8.39
C LEU A 35 -11.77 3.84 9.36
N VAL A 36 -12.22 2.80 10.06
CA VAL A 36 -11.38 2.03 10.97
C VAL A 36 -10.26 1.32 10.21
N SER A 37 -10.60 0.65 9.10
CA SER A 37 -9.60 -0.05 8.27
C SER A 37 -8.53 0.91 7.76
N TYR A 38 -8.93 2.04 7.22
CA TYR A 38 -8.01 3.03 6.68
C TYR A 38 -7.19 3.71 7.77
N GLY A 39 -7.82 4.03 8.89
CA GLY A 39 -7.14 4.60 10.06
C GLY A 39 -6.04 3.68 10.61
N LEU A 40 -6.30 2.37 10.69
CA LEU A 40 -5.29 1.38 11.11
C LEU A 40 -4.12 1.30 10.11
N ILE A 41 -4.40 1.34 8.81
CA ILE A 41 -3.35 1.36 7.77
C ILE A 41 -2.49 2.61 7.89
N LEU A 42 -3.11 3.79 8.06
CA LEU A 42 -2.36 5.03 8.26
C LEU A 42 -1.55 4.99 9.56
N ALA A 43 -2.14 4.50 10.66
CA ALA A 43 -1.43 4.35 11.92
C ALA A 43 -0.19 3.45 11.77
N ALA A 44 -0.31 2.34 11.05
CA ALA A 44 0.83 1.48 10.74
C ALA A 44 1.93 2.21 9.95
N ASN A 45 1.56 3.05 8.97
CA ASN A 45 2.54 3.79 8.16
C ASN A 45 3.24 4.93 8.92
N TRP A 46 2.58 5.53 9.93
CA TRP A 46 3.08 6.69 10.65
C TRP A 46 3.60 6.37 12.04
N THR A 47 3.72 5.10 12.38
CA THR A 47 4.25 4.64 13.66
C THR A 47 5.53 3.86 13.45
N SER A 48 6.42 3.82 14.44
CA SER A 48 7.70 3.12 14.37
C SER A 48 7.74 1.86 15.25
N ASN A 49 8.59 0.89 14.86
CA ASN A 49 8.98 -0.26 15.66
C ASN A 49 7.82 -1.15 16.15
N LEU A 50 7.80 -1.49 17.46
CA LEU A 50 6.80 -2.38 18.05
C LEU A 50 5.35 -1.90 17.87
N ALA A 51 5.11 -0.60 17.94
CA ALA A 51 3.76 -0.06 17.76
C ALA A 51 3.26 -0.26 16.32
N GLN A 52 4.14 -0.14 15.33
CA GLN A 52 3.82 -0.42 13.93
C GLN A 52 3.34 -1.86 13.73
N GLN A 53 4.05 -2.85 14.29
CA GLN A 53 3.66 -4.25 14.20
C GLN A 53 2.27 -4.51 14.80
N TRP A 54 1.96 -3.88 15.94
CA TRP A 54 0.63 -3.99 16.54
C TRP A 54 -0.47 -3.42 15.64
N PHE A 55 -0.23 -2.29 14.99
CA PHE A 55 -1.18 -1.72 14.04
C PHE A 55 -1.35 -2.60 12.79
N TYR A 56 -0.29 -3.22 12.27
CA TYR A 56 -0.39 -4.21 11.19
C TYR A 56 -1.27 -5.40 11.59
N TRP A 57 -1.00 -6.00 12.74
CA TRP A 57 -1.80 -7.13 13.21
C TRP A 57 -3.25 -6.74 13.46
N ALA A 58 -3.50 -5.56 14.04
CA ALA A 58 -4.84 -5.03 14.24
C ALA A 58 -5.56 -4.79 12.91
N ALA A 59 -4.89 -4.21 11.91
CA ALA A 59 -5.45 -4.02 10.57
C ALA A 59 -5.77 -5.35 9.89
N MET A 60 -4.86 -6.32 9.95
CA MET A 60 -5.06 -7.65 9.38
C MET A 60 -6.23 -8.38 10.06
N ALA A 61 -6.29 -8.37 11.39
CA ALA A 61 -7.38 -8.99 12.14
C ALA A 61 -8.73 -8.32 11.84
N TRP A 62 -8.77 -6.98 11.78
CA TRP A 62 -9.98 -6.22 11.49
C TRP A 62 -10.47 -6.46 10.05
N ILE A 63 -9.61 -6.28 9.05
CA ILE A 63 -9.94 -6.44 7.64
C ILE A 63 -10.29 -7.91 7.33
N GLY A 64 -9.51 -8.86 7.86
CA GLY A 64 -9.77 -10.27 7.72
C GLY A 64 -11.07 -10.70 8.39
N GLY A 65 -11.32 -10.26 9.62
CA GLY A 65 -12.54 -10.53 10.37
C GLY A 65 -13.79 -9.95 9.69
N SER A 66 -13.73 -8.69 9.25
CA SER A 66 -14.85 -8.05 8.54
C SER A 66 -15.12 -8.72 7.18
N THR A 67 -14.07 -9.14 6.47
CA THR A 67 -14.23 -9.92 5.24
C THR A 67 -14.85 -11.28 5.50
N ALA A 68 -14.41 -12.00 6.55
CA ALA A 68 -14.97 -13.28 6.93
C ALA A 68 -16.46 -13.17 7.31
N VAL A 69 -16.83 -12.15 8.08
CA VAL A 69 -18.24 -11.87 8.42
C VAL A 69 -19.07 -11.59 7.18
N ALA A 70 -18.55 -10.77 6.26
CA ALA A 70 -19.21 -10.48 4.99
C ALA A 70 -19.41 -11.76 4.16
N PHE A 71 -18.40 -12.64 4.12
CA PHE A 71 -18.48 -13.93 3.44
C PHE A 71 -19.52 -14.86 4.04
N ILE A 72 -19.54 -15.01 5.38
CA ILE A 72 -20.50 -15.87 6.06
C ILE A 72 -21.94 -15.37 5.80
N ARG A 73 -22.15 -14.06 5.76
CA ARG A 73 -23.46 -13.45 5.53
C ARG A 73 -23.94 -13.57 4.08
N SER A 74 -23.03 -13.35 3.12
CA SER A 74 -23.40 -13.26 1.69
C SER A 74 -23.08 -14.53 0.88
N ARG A 75 -22.27 -15.45 1.45
CA ARG A 75 -21.67 -16.61 0.75
C ARG A 75 -20.99 -16.25 -0.58
N SER A 76 -20.67 -15.00 -0.77
CA SER A 76 -20.01 -14.49 -1.97
C SER A 76 -18.69 -13.83 -1.61
N ILE A 77 -17.58 -14.56 -1.70
CA ILE A 77 -16.29 -13.90 -1.93
C ILE A 77 -16.24 -13.66 -3.43
N GLU A 78 -16.23 -12.39 -3.84
CA GLU A 78 -15.95 -12.05 -5.23
C GLU A 78 -14.45 -12.24 -5.58
N PHE A 79 -13.92 -13.43 -5.33
CA PHE A 79 -12.68 -13.88 -5.94
C PHE A 79 -12.99 -14.36 -7.35
N ARG A 80 -13.59 -13.47 -8.16
CA ARG A 80 -14.01 -13.79 -9.51
C ARG A 80 -12.81 -13.82 -10.43
N MET A 81 -12.31 -15.01 -10.75
CA MET A 81 -11.37 -15.21 -11.85
C MET A 81 -12.05 -15.13 -13.23
N THR A 82 -13.37 -14.88 -13.26
CA THR A 82 -14.16 -14.86 -14.51
C THR A 82 -13.70 -13.85 -15.54
N GLY A 83 -13.05 -12.76 -15.11
CA GLY A 83 -12.49 -11.74 -16.00
C GLY A 83 -11.03 -11.93 -16.37
N PHE A 84 -10.34 -12.96 -15.85
CA PHE A 84 -8.89 -13.12 -15.98
C PHE A 84 -8.44 -13.12 -17.44
N TRP A 85 -8.94 -14.01 -18.26
CA TRP A 85 -8.55 -14.11 -19.66
C TRP A 85 -8.88 -12.86 -20.47
N ARG A 86 -10.03 -12.23 -20.18
CA ARG A 86 -10.47 -11.01 -20.88
C ARG A 86 -9.67 -9.77 -20.49
N SER A 87 -9.00 -9.80 -19.35
CA SER A 87 -8.20 -8.68 -18.82
C SER A 87 -6.69 -8.91 -18.97
N LEU A 88 -6.25 -10.03 -19.55
CA LEU A 88 -4.82 -10.36 -19.64
C LEU A 88 -4.04 -9.33 -20.47
N TRP A 89 -4.70 -8.65 -21.42
CA TRP A 89 -4.11 -7.54 -22.16
C TRP A 89 -3.60 -6.39 -21.27
N ILE A 90 -4.15 -6.23 -20.02
CA ILE A 90 -3.70 -5.21 -19.06
C ILE A 90 -2.26 -5.49 -18.66
N VAL A 91 -1.89 -6.75 -18.47
CA VAL A 91 -0.50 -7.16 -18.18
C VAL A 91 0.40 -6.84 -19.39
N GLY A 92 -0.08 -7.12 -20.61
CA GLY A 92 0.63 -6.73 -21.85
C GLY A 92 0.83 -5.22 -21.95
N ALA A 93 -0.20 -4.43 -21.63
CA ALA A 93 -0.09 -2.96 -21.62
C ALA A 93 0.92 -2.47 -20.55
N ALA A 94 0.93 -3.08 -19.37
CA ALA A 94 1.92 -2.76 -18.33
C ALA A 94 3.36 -3.06 -18.80
N LEU A 95 3.58 -4.19 -19.48
CA LEU A 95 4.88 -4.52 -20.08
C LEU A 95 5.28 -3.54 -21.19
N MET A 96 4.33 -3.13 -22.02
CA MET A 96 4.57 -2.12 -23.06
C MET A 96 4.95 -0.74 -22.50
N LEU A 97 4.45 -0.37 -21.32
CA LEU A 97 4.85 0.83 -20.61
C LEU A 97 6.19 0.65 -19.88
N ALA A 98 6.44 -0.53 -19.34
CA ALA A 98 7.66 -0.85 -18.61
C ALA A 98 8.90 -0.86 -19.51
N ALA A 99 8.80 -1.45 -20.69
CA ALA A 99 9.93 -1.62 -21.61
C ALA A 99 10.62 -0.31 -22.01
N PRO A 100 9.92 0.74 -22.47
CA PRO A 100 10.56 2.01 -22.78
C PRO A 100 11.11 2.72 -21.52
N ALA A 101 10.44 2.62 -20.37
CA ALA A 101 10.92 3.20 -19.13
C ALA A 101 12.27 2.60 -18.71
N VAL A 102 12.38 1.27 -18.74
CA VAL A 102 13.63 0.55 -18.47
C VAL A 102 14.70 0.88 -19.52
N ALA A 103 14.35 0.96 -20.82
CA ALA A 103 15.29 1.32 -21.86
C ALA A 103 15.85 2.73 -21.70
N ILE A 104 15.00 3.70 -21.32
CA ILE A 104 15.42 5.09 -21.03
C ILE A 104 16.33 5.08 -19.80
N ALA A 105 15.97 4.42 -18.72
CA ALA A 105 16.78 4.32 -17.52
C ALA A 105 18.15 3.67 -17.79
N ALA A 106 18.18 2.63 -18.64
CA ALA A 106 19.43 2.01 -19.08
C ALA A 106 20.34 3.00 -19.83
N ARG A 107 19.77 3.77 -20.75
CA ARG A 107 20.52 4.81 -21.51
C ARG A 107 21.00 5.95 -20.63
N MET A 108 20.23 6.32 -19.62
CA MET A 108 20.58 7.37 -18.67
C MET A 108 21.50 6.87 -17.55
N HIS A 109 21.88 5.59 -17.52
CA HIS A 109 22.65 4.94 -16.45
C HIS A 109 22.03 5.12 -15.07
N THR A 110 20.69 5.17 -14.99
CA THR A 110 19.93 5.30 -13.74
C THR A 110 19.37 3.96 -13.25
N LEU A 111 19.57 2.88 -14.01
CA LEU A 111 19.11 1.55 -13.59
C LEU A 111 19.76 1.16 -12.26
N GLN A 112 18.90 0.89 -11.30
CA GLN A 112 19.31 0.36 -10.02
C GLN A 112 19.31 -1.16 -10.08
N GLN A 113 20.37 -1.76 -9.53
CA GLN A 113 20.36 -3.18 -9.19
C GLN A 113 20.00 -3.28 -7.72
N PRO A 114 18.71 -3.43 -7.37
CA PRO A 114 18.28 -3.38 -5.98
C PRO A 114 18.91 -4.50 -5.14
N TYR A 115 19.44 -5.56 -5.79
CA TYR A 115 19.98 -6.74 -5.08
C TYR A 115 21.05 -7.49 -5.86
N GLY A 116 21.90 -8.23 -5.13
CA GLY A 116 22.84 -9.21 -5.71
C GLY A 116 22.12 -10.33 -6.49
N PRO A 117 22.88 -11.17 -7.24
CA PRO A 117 22.28 -12.13 -8.18
C PRO A 117 21.30 -13.14 -7.59
N MET A 118 21.44 -13.51 -6.30
CA MET A 118 20.57 -14.49 -5.62
C MET A 118 19.34 -13.89 -4.94
N GLY A 119 19.37 -12.61 -4.50
CA GLY A 119 18.25 -11.96 -3.80
C GLY A 119 17.17 -11.43 -4.72
N ARG A 120 17.45 -11.24 -6.01
CA ARG A 120 16.52 -10.58 -6.95
C ARG A 120 15.20 -11.31 -7.15
N ALA A 121 15.22 -12.63 -7.26
CA ALA A 121 14.02 -13.41 -7.54
C ALA A 121 13.04 -13.35 -6.37
N ASP A 122 13.54 -13.50 -5.14
CA ASP A 122 12.71 -13.47 -3.93
C ASP A 122 12.08 -12.10 -3.71
N ALA A 123 12.84 -11.03 -3.97
CA ALA A 123 12.33 -9.67 -3.90
C ALA A 123 11.21 -9.40 -4.91
N PHE A 124 11.39 -9.81 -6.16
CA PHE A 124 10.36 -9.63 -7.19
C PHE A 124 9.11 -10.44 -6.90
N VAL A 125 9.26 -11.68 -6.41
CA VAL A 125 8.11 -12.50 -6.00
C VAL A 125 7.40 -11.88 -4.79
N GLY A 126 8.16 -11.47 -3.78
CA GLY A 126 7.61 -10.78 -2.61
C GLY A 126 6.84 -9.53 -2.98
N TYR A 127 7.41 -8.67 -3.84
CA TYR A 127 6.72 -7.49 -4.33
C TYR A 127 5.48 -7.82 -5.17
N ALA A 128 5.51 -8.85 -6.00
CA ALA A 128 4.34 -9.27 -6.76
C ALA A 128 3.21 -9.75 -5.86
N VAL A 129 3.51 -10.53 -4.82
CA VAL A 129 2.54 -10.95 -3.81
C VAL A 129 1.96 -9.75 -3.08
N TRP A 130 2.82 -8.80 -2.68
CA TRP A 130 2.39 -7.55 -2.04
C TRP A 130 1.49 -6.70 -2.95
N ALA A 131 1.85 -6.53 -4.22
CA ALA A 131 1.04 -5.81 -5.19
C ALA A 131 -0.35 -6.44 -5.41
N ILE A 132 -0.43 -7.78 -5.44
CA ILE A 132 -1.70 -8.51 -5.50
C ILE A 132 -2.52 -8.26 -4.22
N ALA A 133 -1.90 -8.31 -3.05
CA ALA A 133 -2.55 -8.02 -1.78
C ALA A 133 -3.08 -6.58 -1.72
N GLN A 134 -2.30 -5.60 -2.19
CA GLN A 134 -2.76 -4.21 -2.31
C GLN A 134 -3.95 -4.07 -3.27
N GLN A 135 -3.93 -4.74 -4.43
CA GLN A 135 -5.06 -4.71 -5.35
C GLN A 135 -6.29 -5.42 -4.77
N TRP A 136 -6.11 -6.51 -4.02
CA TRP A 136 -7.21 -7.13 -3.29
C TRP A 136 -7.80 -6.17 -2.25
N LEU A 137 -6.95 -5.48 -1.49
CA LEU A 137 -7.40 -4.50 -0.50
C LEU A 137 -8.17 -3.35 -1.15
N LEU A 138 -7.65 -2.76 -2.22
CA LEU A 138 -8.29 -1.63 -2.91
C LEU A 138 -9.56 -2.03 -3.65
N GLN A 139 -9.49 -3.07 -4.48
CA GLN A 139 -10.56 -3.45 -5.41
C GLN A 139 -11.51 -4.50 -4.82
N GLY A 140 -11.02 -5.36 -3.93
CA GLY A 140 -11.83 -6.40 -3.29
C GLY A 140 -12.47 -5.95 -1.96
N TYR A 141 -11.83 -5.02 -1.25
CA TYR A 141 -12.29 -4.58 0.07
C TYR A 141 -12.86 -3.16 0.05
N PHE A 142 -12.07 -2.14 -0.32
CA PHE A 142 -12.51 -0.74 -0.26
C PHE A 142 -13.53 -0.38 -1.35
N LEU A 143 -13.26 -0.71 -2.61
CA LEU A 143 -14.11 -0.30 -3.73
C LEU A 143 -15.56 -0.81 -3.62
N PRO A 144 -15.83 -2.10 -3.33
CA PRO A 144 -17.21 -2.57 -3.23
C PRO A 144 -18.01 -1.90 -2.10
N ARG A 145 -17.36 -1.59 -0.97
CA ARG A 145 -17.98 -0.87 0.15
C ARG A 145 -18.28 0.58 -0.21
N LEU A 146 -17.36 1.26 -0.90
CA LEU A 146 -17.55 2.62 -1.36
C LEU A 146 -18.65 2.72 -2.41
N VAL A 147 -18.76 1.75 -3.32
CA VAL A 147 -19.85 1.69 -4.30
C VAL A 147 -21.24 1.64 -3.62
N GLN A 148 -21.34 0.99 -2.46
CA GLN A 148 -22.62 0.93 -1.71
C GLN A 148 -23.01 2.25 -1.03
N VAL A 149 -22.04 3.12 -0.70
CA VAL A 149 -22.28 4.37 0.04
C VAL A 149 -22.17 5.62 -0.83
N THR A 150 -21.58 5.52 -2.01
CA THR A 150 -21.46 6.65 -2.95
C THR A 150 -22.56 6.62 -4.01
N PRO A 151 -22.96 7.79 -4.56
CA PRO A 151 -24.03 7.87 -5.54
C PRO A 151 -23.65 7.31 -6.93
N ARG A 152 -22.35 7.20 -7.24
CA ARG A 152 -21.84 6.71 -8.53
C ARG A 152 -20.56 5.92 -8.34
N GLU A 153 -20.39 4.87 -9.14
CA GLU A 153 -19.17 4.05 -9.13
C GLU A 153 -17.88 4.86 -9.44
N SER A 154 -18.00 5.91 -10.26
CA SER A 154 -16.88 6.81 -10.55
C SER A 154 -16.37 7.57 -9.33
N TRP A 155 -17.27 7.98 -8.42
CA TRP A 155 -16.88 8.59 -7.14
C TRP A 155 -16.19 7.57 -6.24
N ALA A 156 -16.70 6.35 -6.17
CA ALA A 156 -16.05 5.28 -5.43
C ALA A 156 -14.62 5.03 -5.96
N ALA A 157 -14.46 4.96 -7.28
CA ALA A 157 -13.16 4.78 -7.92
C ALA A 157 -12.18 5.94 -7.60
N ALA A 158 -12.67 7.19 -7.66
CA ALA A 158 -11.86 8.37 -7.34
C ALA A 158 -11.44 8.39 -5.87
N ILE A 159 -12.35 8.03 -4.94
CA ILE A 159 -12.04 7.95 -3.51
C ILE A 159 -11.00 6.86 -3.25
N VAL A 160 -11.16 5.66 -3.81
CA VAL A 160 -10.18 4.57 -3.67
C VAL A 160 -8.80 5.00 -4.17
N ALA A 161 -8.74 5.66 -5.32
CA ALA A 161 -7.49 6.17 -5.87
C ALA A 161 -6.87 7.25 -4.96
N GLY A 162 -7.68 8.14 -4.41
CA GLY A 162 -7.25 9.14 -3.42
C GLY A 162 -6.70 8.50 -2.14
N LEU A 163 -7.40 7.53 -1.58
CA LEU A 163 -6.93 6.77 -0.41
C LEU A 163 -5.60 6.08 -0.71
N PHE A 164 -5.47 5.48 -1.89
CA PHE A 164 -4.23 4.83 -2.30
C PHE A 164 -3.07 5.83 -2.45
N ALA A 165 -3.33 7.02 -2.97
CA ALA A 165 -2.33 8.09 -3.05
C ALA A 165 -1.90 8.60 -1.67
N VAL A 166 -2.86 8.82 -0.76
CA VAL A 166 -2.57 9.36 0.58
C VAL A 166 -1.71 8.41 1.41
N VAL A 167 -1.89 7.10 1.28
CA VAL A 167 -1.03 6.09 1.95
C VAL A 167 0.43 6.22 1.50
N HIS A 168 0.70 6.74 0.29
CA HIS A 168 2.06 6.91 -0.23
C HIS A 168 2.73 8.21 0.20
N LEU A 169 2.02 9.10 0.91
CA LEU A 169 2.64 10.30 1.46
C LEU A 169 3.65 9.96 2.58
N PRO A 170 4.71 10.77 2.76
CA PRO A 170 4.98 12.05 2.10
C PRO A 170 5.74 11.93 0.76
N ASN A 171 5.90 10.73 0.19
CA ASN A 171 6.53 10.52 -1.10
C ASN A 171 5.62 11.02 -2.23
N ALA A 172 5.75 12.31 -2.59
CA ALA A 172 4.85 12.96 -3.54
C ALA A 172 4.87 12.32 -4.93
N ILE A 173 6.04 11.88 -5.40
CA ILE A 173 6.18 11.23 -6.72
C ILE A 173 5.39 9.93 -6.72
N LEU A 174 5.61 9.10 -5.69
CA LEU A 174 4.92 7.82 -5.56
C LEU A 174 3.41 8.01 -5.34
N ALA A 175 3.00 9.02 -4.58
CA ALA A 175 1.59 9.35 -4.35
C ALA A 175 0.87 9.73 -5.65
N VAL A 176 1.49 10.54 -6.50
CA VAL A 176 0.93 10.90 -7.82
C VAL A 176 0.81 9.67 -8.73
N MET A 177 1.85 8.83 -8.77
CA MET A 177 1.81 7.58 -9.55
C MET A 177 0.73 6.63 -9.03
N ALA A 178 0.61 6.49 -7.70
CA ALA A 178 -0.41 5.69 -7.04
C ALA A 178 -1.82 6.21 -7.33
N LEU A 179 -2.03 7.54 -7.38
CA LEU A 179 -3.31 8.14 -7.74
C LEU A 179 -3.76 7.71 -9.14
N PHE A 180 -2.88 7.90 -10.14
CA PHE A 180 -3.22 7.54 -11.52
C PHE A 180 -3.41 6.04 -11.70
N TRP A 181 -2.52 5.23 -11.10
CA TRP A 181 -2.68 3.78 -11.15
C TRP A 181 -3.94 3.31 -10.42
N GLY A 182 -4.20 3.84 -9.22
CA GLY A 182 -5.39 3.51 -8.42
C GLY A 182 -6.68 3.82 -9.17
N LEU A 183 -6.73 4.97 -9.86
CA LEU A 183 -7.89 5.35 -10.68
C LEU A 183 -8.08 4.40 -11.88
N ALA A 184 -7.02 4.16 -12.64
CA ALA A 184 -7.04 3.24 -13.78
C ALA A 184 -7.44 1.82 -13.33
N ALA A 185 -6.81 1.30 -12.27
CA ALA A 185 -7.09 -0.01 -11.72
C ALA A 185 -8.54 -0.15 -11.25
N SER A 186 -9.12 0.90 -10.62
CA SER A 186 -10.51 0.88 -10.18
C SER A 186 -11.48 0.79 -11.35
N PHE A 187 -11.29 1.58 -12.40
CA PHE A 187 -12.13 1.48 -13.62
C PHE A 187 -11.96 0.15 -14.33
N LEU A 188 -10.74 -0.34 -14.45
CA LEU A 188 -10.46 -1.65 -15.04
C LEU A 188 -11.10 -2.78 -14.22
N PHE A 189 -11.07 -2.69 -12.89
CA PHE A 189 -11.73 -3.66 -12.01
C PHE A 189 -13.24 -3.62 -12.17
N LEU A 190 -13.86 -2.46 -12.20
CA LEU A 190 -15.30 -2.33 -12.43
C LEU A 190 -15.72 -2.99 -13.74
N ARG A 191 -14.86 -2.93 -14.75
CA ARG A 191 -15.13 -3.50 -16.10
C ARG A 191 -14.84 -4.99 -16.21
N PHE A 192 -13.72 -5.47 -15.65
CA PHE A 192 -13.19 -6.82 -15.88
C PHE A 192 -13.26 -7.74 -14.65
N ARG A 193 -13.38 -7.18 -13.45
CA ARG A 193 -13.50 -7.93 -12.19
C ARG A 193 -12.37 -8.94 -11.93
N SER A 194 -11.12 -8.61 -12.29
CA SER A 194 -9.96 -9.47 -12.09
C SER A 194 -8.90 -8.79 -11.24
N ILE A 195 -8.77 -9.20 -9.98
CA ILE A 195 -7.75 -8.69 -9.06
C ILE A 195 -6.36 -9.17 -9.47
N VAL A 196 -6.26 -10.42 -9.94
CA VAL A 196 -4.98 -11.06 -10.26
C VAL A 196 -4.25 -10.35 -11.40
N THR A 197 -4.95 -10.03 -12.50
CA THR A 197 -4.35 -9.29 -13.62
C THR A 197 -3.93 -7.88 -13.22
N LEU A 198 -4.72 -7.21 -12.38
CA LEU A 198 -4.38 -5.88 -11.86
C LEU A 198 -3.19 -5.96 -10.91
N GLY A 199 -3.10 -7.01 -10.08
CA GLY A 199 -1.96 -7.25 -9.21
C GLY A 199 -0.66 -7.46 -9.99
N PHE A 200 -0.69 -8.28 -11.04
CA PHE A 200 0.48 -8.45 -11.91
C PHE A 200 0.87 -7.18 -12.65
N ALA A 201 -0.10 -6.45 -13.20
CA ALA A 201 0.18 -5.16 -13.84
C ALA A 201 0.77 -4.15 -12.84
N HIS A 202 0.24 -4.08 -11.62
CA HIS A 202 0.79 -3.26 -10.54
C HIS A 202 2.23 -3.68 -10.20
N ALA A 203 2.49 -4.98 -10.07
CA ALA A 203 3.83 -5.49 -9.80
C ALA A 203 4.83 -5.08 -10.89
N ILE A 204 4.48 -5.25 -12.16
CA ILE A 204 5.34 -4.86 -13.29
C ILE A 204 5.64 -3.37 -13.24
N LEU A 205 4.61 -2.52 -13.09
CA LEU A 205 4.79 -1.06 -13.05
C LEU A 205 5.60 -0.63 -11.83
N GLY A 206 5.32 -1.18 -10.65
CA GLY A 206 6.03 -0.84 -9.43
C GLY A 206 7.50 -1.28 -9.45
N ILE A 207 7.79 -2.50 -9.92
CA ILE A 207 9.17 -2.96 -10.13
C ILE A 207 9.89 -2.05 -11.13
N THR A 208 9.21 -1.69 -12.23
CA THR A 208 9.79 -0.77 -13.23
C THR A 208 10.17 0.57 -12.60
N VAL A 209 9.30 1.13 -11.78
CA VAL A 209 9.57 2.37 -11.03
C VAL A 209 10.75 2.19 -10.09
N ALA A 210 10.78 1.10 -9.32
CA ALA A 210 11.83 0.81 -8.36
C ALA A 210 13.22 0.68 -8.99
N ILE A 211 13.32 0.06 -10.17
CA ILE A 211 14.60 -0.13 -10.85
C ILE A 211 15.02 1.02 -11.77
N SER A 212 14.06 1.84 -12.23
CA SER A 212 14.32 2.91 -13.22
C SER A 212 14.58 4.27 -12.60
N ILE A 213 14.02 4.55 -11.41
CA ILE A 213 14.16 5.84 -10.74
C ILE A 213 15.20 5.72 -9.61
N PRO A 214 16.21 6.61 -9.58
CA PRO A 214 17.25 6.59 -8.55
C PRO A 214 16.68 6.64 -7.12
N GLY A 215 17.25 5.81 -6.22
CA GLY A 215 16.84 5.71 -4.82
C GLY A 215 16.79 7.06 -4.08
N PRO A 216 17.76 7.97 -4.24
CA PRO A 216 17.70 9.30 -3.63
C PRO A 216 16.50 10.14 -4.09
N VAL A 217 16.00 9.93 -5.31
CA VAL A 217 14.83 10.66 -5.85
C VAL A 217 13.52 10.10 -5.30
N LEU A 218 13.42 8.77 -5.23
CA LEU A 218 12.20 8.08 -4.84
C LEU A 218 12.23 7.59 -3.38
N HIS A 219 13.33 7.86 -2.65
CA HIS A 219 13.56 7.39 -1.27
C HIS A 219 13.37 5.87 -1.15
N ASN A 220 13.82 5.11 -2.16
CA ASN A 220 13.62 3.66 -2.27
C ASN A 220 12.16 3.23 -2.09
N MET A 221 11.21 4.02 -2.62
CA MET A 221 9.76 3.81 -2.51
C MET A 221 9.22 3.82 -1.06
N ARG A 222 9.97 4.35 -0.11
CA ARG A 222 9.52 4.47 1.28
C ARG A 222 8.36 5.44 1.40
N VAL A 223 7.47 5.17 2.36
CA VAL A 223 6.26 5.95 2.64
C VAL A 223 6.13 6.21 4.14
N GLY A 224 5.24 7.12 4.54
CA GLY A 224 4.97 7.41 5.94
C GLY A 224 6.22 7.82 6.72
N LEU A 225 6.37 7.29 7.93
CA LEU A 225 7.50 7.59 8.81
C LEU A 225 8.84 7.11 8.22
N ALA A 226 8.85 5.97 7.53
CA ALA A 226 10.05 5.43 6.91
C ALA A 226 10.64 6.36 5.83
N TYR A 227 9.81 7.14 5.14
CA TYR A 227 10.27 8.17 4.21
C TYR A 227 11.04 9.29 4.93
N LEU A 228 10.55 9.76 6.06
CA LEU A 228 11.19 10.83 6.84
C LEU A 228 12.52 10.38 7.48
N GLN A 229 12.65 9.09 7.73
CA GLN A 229 13.87 8.49 8.32
C GLN A 229 14.89 8.05 7.25
N TYR A 230 14.57 8.23 5.96
CA TYR A 230 15.48 7.84 4.89
C TYR A 230 16.74 8.70 4.89
N GLN A 231 17.88 8.05 4.91
CA GLN A 231 19.20 8.68 4.74
C GLN A 231 19.85 8.17 3.46
N THR A 232 20.39 9.09 2.69
CA THR A 232 21.12 8.71 1.47
C THR A 232 22.41 7.98 1.82
N PRO A 233 22.93 7.10 0.95
CA PRO A 233 24.22 6.45 1.16
C PRO A 233 25.38 7.44 1.36
N ILE A 234 25.27 8.64 0.78
CA ILE A 234 26.27 9.71 0.94
C ILE A 234 26.21 10.30 2.36
N GLU A 235 25.00 10.61 2.86
CA GLU A 235 24.80 11.11 4.23
C GLU A 235 25.29 10.09 5.26
N LEU A 236 25.00 8.80 5.07
CA LEU A 236 25.50 7.72 5.92
C LEU A 236 27.03 7.63 5.90
N ARG A 237 27.67 7.82 4.74
CA ARG A 237 29.14 7.85 4.63
C ARG A 237 29.74 9.06 5.33
N MET A 238 29.14 10.24 5.17
CA MET A 238 29.58 11.47 5.85
C MET A 238 29.44 11.33 7.37
N ALA A 239 28.28 10.90 7.86
CA ALA A 239 28.06 10.68 9.29
C ALA A 239 29.07 9.69 9.89
N ARG A 240 29.43 8.62 9.18
CA ARG A 240 30.48 7.68 9.62
C ARG A 240 31.87 8.28 9.60
N HIS A 241 32.19 9.10 8.60
CA HIS A 241 33.48 9.79 8.53
C HIS A 241 33.62 10.73 9.71
N ASP A 242 32.61 11.57 9.99
CA ASP A 242 32.60 12.51 11.10
C ASP A 242 32.72 11.80 12.46
N TYR A 243 32.02 10.66 12.62
CA TYR A 243 32.14 9.82 13.81
C TYR A 243 33.56 9.27 14.00
N ARG A 244 34.20 8.80 12.92
CA ARG A 244 35.57 8.28 12.96
C ARG A 244 36.57 9.38 13.29
N VAL A 245 36.41 10.57 12.69
CA VAL A 245 37.25 11.74 12.97
C VAL A 245 37.08 12.19 14.42
N SER A 246 35.84 12.29 14.91
CA SER A 246 35.57 12.70 16.29
C SER A 246 36.10 11.69 17.30
N ASN A 247 36.01 10.39 17.04
CA ASN A 247 36.59 9.34 17.90
C ASN A 247 38.12 9.32 17.84
N ALA A 248 38.74 9.61 16.71
CA ALA A 248 40.19 9.70 16.57
C ALA A 248 40.74 10.91 17.35
N THR A 249 40.07 12.04 17.27
CA THR A 249 40.41 13.25 18.06
C THR A 249 40.16 13.07 19.56
N TRP A 250 39.10 12.31 19.91
CA TRP A 250 38.78 11.95 21.31
C TRP A 250 39.84 11.10 21.97
N ASN A 251 40.34 10.06 21.27
CA ASN A 251 41.43 9.20 21.82
C ASN A 251 42.76 9.94 21.91
N GLY A 252 42.90 11.12 21.30
CA GLY A 252 44.06 12.00 21.38
C GLY A 252 44.00 13.02 22.53
N SER A 253 42.82 13.34 23.05
CA SER A 253 42.62 14.32 24.13
C SER A 253 41.91 13.66 25.32
N ARG A 254 42.66 13.35 26.40
CA ARG A 254 42.07 12.90 27.69
C ARG A 254 41.31 14.06 28.36
N GLY A 255 40.02 14.17 28.12
CA GLY A 255 39.22 15.14 28.80
C GLY A 255 37.73 15.12 28.43
N HIS A 256 36.91 14.67 29.36
CA HIS A 256 35.45 14.75 29.49
C HIS A 256 34.59 14.03 28.44
N ALA A 257 34.12 12.85 28.83
CA ALA A 257 33.23 11.99 28.08
C ALA A 257 31.80 12.54 28.00
N GLN A 258 31.42 13.05 26.87
CA GLN A 258 30.01 13.19 26.54
C GLN A 258 29.50 11.83 26.04
N LYS A 259 28.68 11.15 26.85
CA LYS A 259 28.07 9.87 26.47
C LYS A 259 27.18 10.08 25.25
N LEU A 260 27.59 9.56 24.10
CA LEU A 260 26.69 9.41 22.92
C LEU A 260 25.51 8.53 23.31
N GLN A 261 24.33 8.92 22.85
CA GLN A 261 23.11 8.15 23.13
C GLN A 261 23.19 6.75 22.51
N PRO A 262 22.65 5.71 23.16
CA PRO A 262 22.76 4.31 22.72
C PRO A 262 22.27 4.06 21.29
N VAL A 263 21.29 4.83 20.83
CA VAL A 263 20.69 4.69 19.48
C VAL A 263 21.68 5.06 18.37
N GLN A 264 22.52 6.09 18.57
CA GLN A 264 23.53 6.47 17.58
C GLN A 264 24.67 5.45 17.49
N LYS A 265 25.00 4.79 18.62
CA LYS A 265 26.04 3.76 18.66
C LYS A 265 25.62 2.50 17.91
N LEU A 266 24.35 2.10 18.03
CA LEU A 266 23.83 0.88 17.39
C LEU A 266 23.81 1.00 15.84
N GLN A 267 23.53 2.20 15.32
CA GLN A 267 23.51 2.43 13.88
C GLN A 267 24.91 2.53 13.25
N MET A 268 25.92 2.92 14.06
CA MET A 268 27.28 3.12 13.56
C MET A 268 28.16 1.88 13.65
N ASP A 269 27.87 0.94 14.57
CA ASP A 269 28.62 -0.32 14.74
C ASP A 269 28.18 -1.42 13.75
N LYS A 270 27.11 -1.21 12.99
CA LYS A 270 26.79 -2.14 11.88
C LYS A 270 27.88 -2.06 10.81
N PRO A 271 28.53 -3.18 10.48
CA PRO A 271 29.51 -3.20 9.40
C PRO A 271 28.82 -2.77 8.10
N ILE A 272 29.49 -1.88 7.35
CA ILE A 272 29.14 -1.71 5.95
C ILE A 272 29.62 -3.00 5.27
N HIS A 273 28.73 -3.98 5.14
CA HIS A 273 28.95 -4.95 4.12
C HIS A 273 28.91 -4.17 2.80
N THR A 274 30.05 -4.14 2.11
CA THR A 274 30.16 -3.69 0.72
C THR A 274 29.37 -4.59 -0.22
N GLU A 275 28.82 -5.68 0.28
CA GLU A 275 27.77 -6.47 -0.29
C GLU A 275 26.46 -5.85 0.20
N GLU A 276 25.75 -5.22 -0.71
CA GLU A 276 24.42 -4.65 -0.55
C GLU A 276 23.47 -5.70 0.05
N GLU A 277 23.35 -5.72 1.38
CA GLU A 277 22.38 -6.57 2.06
C GLU A 277 20.96 -6.13 1.68
N PRO A 278 20.05 -7.05 1.42
CA PRO A 278 18.71 -6.76 0.89
C PRO A 278 17.76 -6.18 1.95
N GLU A 279 18.07 -5.00 2.44
CA GLU A 279 17.18 -4.25 3.36
C GLU A 279 15.84 -3.87 2.71
N SER A 280 15.67 -4.15 1.44
CA SER A 280 14.61 -3.58 0.63
C SER A 280 13.36 -4.46 0.50
N ILE A 281 13.35 -5.70 0.95
CA ILE A 281 12.10 -6.49 1.00
C ILE A 281 11.23 -6.03 2.17
N GLU A 282 11.83 -5.76 3.32
CA GLU A 282 11.11 -5.19 4.47
C GLU A 282 10.57 -3.78 4.19
N VAL A 283 11.25 -3.02 3.32
CA VAL A 283 10.85 -1.66 2.95
C VAL A 283 9.67 -1.62 1.99
N MET A 284 9.47 -2.66 1.17
CA MET A 284 8.31 -2.74 0.28
C MET A 284 7.05 -3.28 0.97
N ALA A 285 7.19 -3.95 2.13
CA ALA A 285 6.09 -4.44 2.95
C ALA A 285 5.72 -3.48 4.10
N GLN A 286 6.55 -2.48 4.37
CA GLN A 286 6.29 -1.39 5.29
C GLN A 286 5.94 -0.12 4.52
#